data_bb0335cc357e5bffd0145f479fadc10b
#
_entry.id   bb0335cc357e5bffd0145f479fadc10b
#
_cell.length_a   1.000
_cell.length_b   1.000
_cell.length_c   1.000
_cell.angle_alpha   90.00
_cell.angle_beta   90.00
_cell.angle_gamma   90.00
#
_symmetry.space_group_name_H-M   'P 1'
#
loop_
_entity.id
_entity.type
_entity.pdbx_description
1 polymer ?
#
loop_
_entity_poly.entity_id
_entity_poly.type
_entity_poly.pdbx_seq_one_letter_code
_entity_poly.pdbx_strand_id
1 'polypeptide(L)'
;MSEKVYKMFYDTEKVIRSVAKPVENPSSPEMKKLLEEIVQYLKDSQDDEWARKHKVRAGVGLAAPQIGIGERFFAVYVDIPGKGIIQYGLINPEVLSTSLRKCCLKYGEGCLSVAEDKEGYVPRYYKIKIKAFDALQGKEVIVTQTGYPAIILQHEFDHLNGILYYDHIDKIDPWKDDPTVQKIA
;
A
#
# COMPACT_ATOMS: atom_id res chain seq x y z
N MET A 1 -13.61 17.02 -5.54
CA MET A 1 -12.47 16.69 -4.66
C MET A 1 -12.91 16.81 -3.21
N SER A 2 -12.47 15.88 -2.36
CA SER A 2 -12.76 15.91 -0.91
C SER A 2 -11.90 16.97 -0.21
N GLU A 3 -12.41 17.58 0.85
CA GLU A 3 -11.58 18.42 1.75
C GLU A 3 -10.97 17.58 2.90
N LYS A 4 -11.18 16.24 2.90
CA LYS A 4 -10.69 15.36 3.95
C LYS A 4 -9.21 15.05 3.78
N VAL A 5 -8.42 15.41 4.78
CA VAL A 5 -6.99 15.11 4.89
C VAL A 5 -6.77 14.21 6.10
N TYR A 6 -5.95 13.17 5.94
CA TYR A 6 -5.57 12.28 7.03
C TYR A 6 -4.28 12.76 7.69
N LYS A 7 -4.25 12.70 9.04
CA LYS A 7 -3.00 12.83 9.79
C LYS A 7 -2.18 11.55 9.56
N MET A 8 -0.98 11.69 9.03
CA MET A 8 -0.06 10.56 8.89
C MET A 8 0.67 10.27 10.20
N PHE A 9 0.80 8.98 10.49
CA PHE A 9 1.66 8.44 11.53
C PHE A 9 2.95 7.95 10.91
N TYR A 10 4.07 8.12 11.61
CA TYR A 10 5.40 7.87 11.08
C TYR A 10 6.06 6.63 11.70
N ASP A 11 7.14 6.19 11.12
CA ASP A 11 7.88 4.97 11.46
C ASP A 11 8.42 4.91 12.90
N THR A 12 8.50 6.06 13.60
CA THR A 12 8.82 6.14 15.03
C THR A 12 7.63 5.84 15.94
N GLU A 13 6.40 5.80 15.41
CA GLU A 13 5.19 5.61 16.21
C GLU A 13 4.80 4.13 16.32
N LYS A 14 4.40 3.72 17.52
CA LYS A 14 4.11 2.30 17.83
C LYS A 14 3.11 1.65 16.89
N VAL A 15 2.07 2.37 16.45
CA VAL A 15 1.02 1.82 15.57
C VAL A 15 1.59 1.34 14.24
N ILE A 16 2.60 2.04 13.70
CA ILE A 16 3.27 1.69 12.43
C ILE A 16 4.08 0.39 12.54
N ARG A 17 4.64 0.12 13.73
CA ARG A 17 5.48 -1.05 13.98
C ARG A 17 4.76 -2.20 14.67
N SER A 18 3.44 -2.09 14.83
CA SER A 18 2.61 -3.12 15.45
C SER A 18 1.90 -3.97 14.40
N VAL A 19 1.62 -5.23 14.75
CA VAL A 19 0.74 -6.08 13.95
C VAL A 19 -0.71 -5.62 14.15
N ALA A 20 -1.37 -5.28 13.05
CA ALA A 20 -2.76 -4.84 13.04
C ALA A 20 -3.72 -6.00 13.33
N LYS A 21 -4.80 -5.71 14.04
CA LYS A 21 -5.84 -6.69 14.42
C LYS A 21 -6.87 -6.87 13.31
N PRO A 22 -7.47 -8.06 13.17
CA PRO A 22 -8.58 -8.24 12.25
C PRO A 22 -9.73 -7.27 12.52
N VAL A 23 -10.37 -6.79 11.45
CA VAL A 23 -11.64 -6.07 11.51
C VAL A 23 -12.75 -7.06 11.81
N GLU A 24 -13.55 -6.83 12.85
CA GLU A 24 -14.60 -7.76 13.28
C GLU A 24 -15.79 -7.80 12.31
N ASN A 25 -16.19 -6.63 11.79
CA ASN A 25 -17.32 -6.53 10.86
C ASN A 25 -16.90 -5.86 9.53
N PRO A 26 -16.26 -6.61 8.62
CA PRO A 26 -15.76 -6.06 7.35
C PRO A 26 -16.86 -5.55 6.41
N SER A 27 -18.10 -6.06 6.54
CA SER A 27 -19.24 -5.66 5.69
C SER A 27 -20.03 -4.47 6.24
N SER A 28 -19.58 -3.85 7.33
CA SER A 28 -20.30 -2.71 7.92
C SER A 28 -20.33 -1.50 6.98
N PRO A 29 -21.42 -0.70 7.01
CA PRO A 29 -21.51 0.54 6.24
C PRO A 29 -20.39 1.55 6.59
N GLU A 30 -19.94 1.55 7.84
CA GLU A 30 -18.88 2.42 8.34
C GLU A 30 -17.53 2.06 7.66
N MET A 31 -17.20 0.77 7.56
CA MET A 31 -15.99 0.31 6.88
C MET A 31 -16.04 0.63 5.39
N LYS A 32 -17.19 0.42 4.75
CA LYS A 32 -17.36 0.80 3.34
C LYS A 32 -17.11 2.29 3.14
N LYS A 33 -17.77 3.13 3.93
CA LYS A 33 -17.61 4.59 3.85
C LYS A 33 -16.17 5.02 4.09
N LEU A 34 -15.51 4.46 5.09
CA LEU A 34 -14.11 4.78 5.41
C LEU A 34 -13.19 4.46 4.22
N LEU A 35 -13.33 3.28 3.61
CA LEU A 35 -12.47 2.89 2.48
C LEU A 35 -12.79 3.66 1.20
N GLU A 36 -14.06 4.02 0.95
CA GLU A 36 -14.42 4.94 -0.13
C GLU A 36 -13.77 6.33 0.07
N GLU A 37 -13.76 6.84 1.30
CA GLU A 37 -13.10 8.11 1.64
C GLU A 37 -11.57 8.04 1.49
N ILE A 38 -10.94 6.92 1.86
CA ILE A 38 -9.49 6.73 1.67
C ILE A 38 -9.13 6.63 0.18
N VAL A 39 -9.91 5.91 -0.62
CA VAL A 39 -9.72 5.86 -2.08
C VAL A 39 -9.86 7.24 -2.69
N GLN A 40 -10.85 8.04 -2.25
CA GLN A 40 -11.02 9.41 -2.72
C GLN A 40 -9.84 10.29 -2.32
N TYR A 41 -9.34 10.16 -1.09
CA TYR A 41 -8.13 10.86 -0.64
C TYR A 41 -6.90 10.51 -1.50
N LEU A 42 -6.67 9.22 -1.80
CA LEU A 42 -5.58 8.79 -2.68
C LEU A 42 -5.70 9.42 -4.07
N LYS A 43 -6.91 9.40 -4.63
CA LYS A 43 -7.19 10.04 -5.93
C LYS A 43 -6.90 11.54 -5.91
N ASP A 44 -7.39 12.25 -4.88
CA ASP A 44 -7.19 13.69 -4.73
C ASP A 44 -5.71 14.03 -4.49
N SER A 45 -4.97 13.19 -3.74
CA SER A 45 -3.54 13.39 -3.47
C SER A 45 -2.65 13.30 -4.71
N GLN A 46 -3.13 12.69 -5.79
CA GLN A 46 -2.44 12.58 -7.08
C GLN A 46 -2.69 13.80 -7.99
N ASP A 47 -3.56 14.73 -7.58
CA ASP A 47 -3.72 16.02 -8.22
C ASP A 47 -2.72 17.03 -7.62
N ASP A 48 -1.84 17.57 -8.45
CA ASP A 48 -0.74 18.45 -8.00
C ASP A 48 -1.22 19.73 -7.31
N GLU A 49 -2.36 20.30 -7.74
CA GLU A 49 -2.91 21.51 -7.17
C GLU A 49 -3.50 21.22 -5.79
N TRP A 50 -4.29 20.16 -5.70
CA TRP A 50 -4.89 19.71 -4.43
C TRP A 50 -3.79 19.31 -3.42
N ALA A 51 -2.80 18.52 -3.83
CA ALA A 51 -1.70 18.08 -2.97
C ALA A 51 -0.89 19.27 -2.41
N ARG A 52 -0.58 20.27 -3.25
CA ARG A 52 0.09 21.52 -2.81
C ARG A 52 -0.76 22.31 -1.84
N LYS A 53 -2.06 22.50 -2.13
CA LYS A 53 -3.01 23.23 -1.28
C LYS A 53 -3.07 22.62 0.12
N HIS A 54 -3.10 21.27 0.21
CA HIS A 54 -3.26 20.56 1.47
C HIS A 54 -1.94 20.12 2.10
N LYS A 55 -0.80 20.41 1.44
CA LYS A 55 0.56 20.04 1.90
C LYS A 55 0.71 18.55 2.19
N VAL A 56 0.19 17.71 1.29
CA VAL A 56 0.27 16.26 1.36
C VAL A 56 1.14 15.71 0.24
N ARG A 57 1.71 14.53 0.45
CA ARG A 57 2.40 13.76 -0.59
C ARG A 57 1.39 12.92 -1.38
N ALA A 58 1.60 12.77 -2.68
CA ALA A 58 0.83 11.84 -3.50
C ALA A 58 1.05 10.41 -3.05
N GLY A 59 -0.03 9.63 -2.95
CA GLY A 59 0.01 8.22 -2.58
C GLY A 59 -0.80 7.37 -3.55
N VAL A 60 -0.39 6.10 -3.73
CA VAL A 60 -1.12 5.09 -4.52
C VAL A 60 -1.74 4.02 -3.64
N GLY A 61 -1.34 3.94 -2.37
CA GLY A 61 -1.87 3.06 -1.34
C GLY A 61 -1.84 3.73 0.03
N LEU A 62 -2.73 3.28 0.92
CA LEU A 62 -2.80 3.75 2.31
C LEU A 62 -3.38 2.66 3.20
N ALA A 63 -2.57 2.20 4.15
CA ALA A 63 -2.96 1.22 5.14
C ALA A 63 -3.44 1.86 6.45
N ALA A 64 -4.33 1.18 7.16
CA ALA A 64 -4.93 1.65 8.41
C ALA A 64 -3.92 2.13 9.46
N PRO A 65 -2.79 1.45 9.71
CA PRO A 65 -1.78 1.93 10.65
C PRO A 65 -1.22 3.32 10.31
N GLN A 66 -1.13 3.67 9.03
CA GLN A 66 -0.61 4.97 8.59
C GLN A 66 -1.50 6.14 8.97
N ILE A 67 -2.77 5.89 9.27
CA ILE A 67 -3.73 6.88 9.80
C ILE A 67 -4.09 6.62 11.27
N GLY A 68 -3.27 5.83 11.97
CA GLY A 68 -3.39 5.59 13.41
C GLY A 68 -4.40 4.50 13.81
N ILE A 69 -4.92 3.73 12.86
CA ILE A 69 -5.89 2.67 13.11
C ILE A 69 -5.18 1.31 13.09
N GLY A 70 -5.18 0.61 14.23
CA GLY A 70 -4.50 -0.68 14.40
C GLY A 70 -5.29 -1.88 13.86
N GLU A 71 -5.98 -1.74 12.74
CA GLU A 71 -6.82 -2.78 12.12
C GLU A 71 -6.32 -3.17 10.74
N ARG A 72 -6.68 -4.39 10.28
CA ARG A 72 -6.19 -4.98 9.05
C ARG A 72 -7.03 -4.57 7.84
N PHE A 73 -6.77 -3.38 7.32
CA PHE A 73 -7.30 -2.95 6.02
C PHE A 73 -6.35 -1.95 5.34
N PHE A 74 -6.48 -1.85 4.04
CA PHE A 74 -5.83 -0.82 3.23
C PHE A 74 -6.63 -0.51 1.97
N ALA A 75 -6.40 0.66 1.42
CA ALA A 75 -6.93 1.04 0.12
C ALA A 75 -5.81 1.27 -0.90
N VAL A 76 -6.12 1.05 -2.16
CA VAL A 76 -5.24 1.31 -3.32
C VAL A 76 -6.03 2.07 -4.36
N TYR A 77 -5.40 3.09 -4.93
CA TYR A 77 -5.88 3.78 -6.14
C TYR A 77 -4.67 4.16 -7.01
N VAL A 78 -4.60 3.63 -8.21
CA VAL A 78 -3.56 3.96 -9.18
C VAL A 78 -4.09 3.84 -10.60
N ASP A 79 -3.81 4.83 -11.45
CA ASP A 79 -4.02 4.74 -12.89
C ASP A 79 -2.72 4.30 -13.57
N ILE A 80 -2.78 3.16 -14.24
CA ILE A 80 -1.61 2.58 -14.92
C ILE A 80 -1.77 2.74 -16.42
N PRO A 81 -0.88 3.50 -17.09
CA PRO A 81 -0.94 3.68 -18.53
C PRO A 81 -1.07 2.35 -19.29
N GLY A 82 -2.09 2.25 -20.13
CA GLY A 82 -2.40 1.06 -20.91
C GLY A 82 -3.06 -0.11 -20.17
N LYS A 83 -3.24 0.00 -18.84
CA LYS A 83 -3.97 -1.01 -18.02
C LYS A 83 -5.21 -0.44 -17.34
N GLY A 84 -5.30 0.90 -17.24
CA GLY A 84 -6.41 1.59 -16.58
C GLY A 84 -6.29 1.66 -15.08
N ILE A 85 -7.40 2.06 -14.44
CA ILE A 85 -7.48 2.29 -13.00
C ILE A 85 -7.57 0.97 -12.26
N ILE A 86 -6.70 0.83 -11.25
CA ILE A 86 -6.76 -0.23 -10.25
C ILE A 86 -7.13 0.42 -8.92
N GLN A 87 -8.25 -0.01 -8.34
CA GLN A 87 -8.68 0.47 -7.04
C GLN A 87 -9.24 -0.69 -6.19
N TYR A 88 -8.88 -0.69 -4.92
CA TYR A 88 -9.30 -1.68 -3.93
C TYR A 88 -9.52 -1.04 -2.57
N GLY A 89 -10.46 -1.59 -1.80
CA GLY A 89 -10.63 -1.35 -0.37
C GLY A 89 -10.61 -2.69 0.38
N LEU A 90 -9.41 -3.25 0.61
CA LEU A 90 -9.25 -4.62 1.10
C LEU A 90 -9.21 -4.69 2.62
N ILE A 91 -10.08 -5.51 3.19
CA ILE A 91 -10.21 -5.76 4.63
C ILE A 91 -9.84 -7.21 4.94
N ASN A 92 -9.07 -7.41 6.01
CA ASN A 92 -8.57 -8.70 6.45
C ASN A 92 -7.86 -9.49 5.33
N PRO A 93 -6.90 -8.88 4.62
CA PRO A 93 -6.23 -9.53 3.52
C PRO A 93 -5.39 -10.73 4.01
N GLU A 94 -5.42 -11.81 3.21
CA GLU A 94 -4.63 -13.02 3.39
C GLU A 94 -3.89 -13.34 2.09
N VAL A 95 -2.57 -13.54 2.16
CA VAL A 95 -1.77 -13.94 0.99
C VAL A 95 -1.95 -15.43 0.75
N LEU A 96 -2.55 -15.78 -0.39
CA LEU A 96 -2.78 -17.18 -0.79
C LEU A 96 -1.56 -17.78 -1.50
N SER A 97 -0.89 -16.99 -2.33
CA SER A 97 0.31 -17.45 -3.05
C SER A 97 1.12 -16.28 -3.60
N THR A 98 2.40 -16.54 -3.85
CA THR A 98 3.34 -15.63 -4.50
C THR A 98 4.11 -16.36 -5.60
N SER A 99 4.69 -15.63 -6.54
CA SER A 99 5.61 -16.20 -7.53
C SER A 99 7.00 -16.47 -6.92
N LEU A 100 7.75 -17.39 -7.51
CA LEU A 100 9.18 -17.51 -7.24
C LEU A 100 9.98 -16.33 -7.79
N ARG A 101 9.57 -15.83 -8.98
CA ARG A 101 10.17 -14.67 -9.62
C ARG A 101 9.97 -13.43 -8.76
N LYS A 102 11.04 -12.64 -8.62
CA LYS A 102 11.02 -11.36 -7.90
C LYS A 102 11.19 -10.17 -8.84
N CYS A 103 10.77 -9.01 -8.38
CA CYS A 103 11.02 -7.72 -9.03
C CYS A 103 11.25 -6.65 -7.98
N CYS A 104 11.78 -5.51 -8.40
CA CYS A 104 11.86 -4.29 -7.60
C CYS A 104 11.64 -3.06 -8.49
N LEU A 105 11.28 -1.93 -7.90
CA LEU A 105 11.27 -0.66 -8.59
C LEU A 105 12.70 -0.19 -8.83
N LYS A 106 12.96 0.31 -10.05
CA LYS A 106 14.29 0.77 -10.47
C LYS A 106 14.85 1.90 -9.60
N TYR A 107 13.97 2.73 -9.04
CA TYR A 107 14.34 3.88 -8.22
C TYR A 107 13.98 3.70 -6.74
N GLY A 108 13.71 2.47 -6.31
CA GLY A 108 13.26 2.18 -4.96
C GLY A 108 11.80 2.49 -4.69
N GLU A 109 11.38 2.31 -3.45
CA GLU A 109 10.03 2.61 -2.99
C GLU A 109 10.04 3.87 -2.11
N GLY A 110 8.89 4.56 -2.02
CA GLY A 110 8.63 5.62 -1.06
C GLY A 110 7.43 5.25 -0.18
N CYS A 111 7.29 5.90 0.97
CA CYS A 111 6.17 5.67 1.88
C CYS A 111 5.70 6.98 2.53
N LEU A 112 4.39 7.15 2.66
CA LEU A 112 3.80 8.31 3.32
C LEU A 112 4.13 8.39 4.81
N SER A 113 4.45 7.24 5.43
CA SER A 113 4.81 7.10 6.85
C SER A 113 6.31 7.12 7.12
N VAL A 114 7.13 7.43 6.13
CA VAL A 114 8.59 7.60 6.25
C VAL A 114 8.94 9.03 5.88
N ALA A 115 9.39 9.82 6.87
CA ALA A 115 9.65 11.25 6.69
C ALA A 115 10.87 11.50 5.81
N GLU A 116 11.91 10.68 5.97
CA GLU A 116 13.14 10.70 5.17
C GLU A 116 13.22 9.42 4.37
N ASP A 117 13.02 9.50 3.06
CA ASP A 117 13.02 8.32 2.18
C ASP A 117 14.37 7.56 2.31
N LYS A 118 14.27 6.24 2.42
CA LYS A 118 15.41 5.33 2.48
C LYS A 118 15.62 4.75 1.09
N GLU A 119 16.78 5.02 0.53
CA GLU A 119 17.14 4.61 -0.81
C GLU A 119 17.62 3.16 -0.87
N GLY A 120 17.24 2.43 -1.93
CA GLY A 120 17.69 1.07 -2.17
C GLY A 120 16.65 0.23 -2.92
N TYR A 121 17.09 -0.94 -3.38
CA TYR A 121 16.19 -1.90 -3.98
C TYR A 121 15.38 -2.63 -2.92
N VAL A 122 14.07 -2.77 -3.20
CA VAL A 122 13.11 -3.50 -2.36
C VAL A 122 12.65 -4.74 -3.13
N PRO A 123 13.26 -5.92 -2.92
CA PRO A 123 12.88 -7.13 -3.61
C PRO A 123 11.48 -7.59 -3.21
N ARG A 124 10.56 -7.66 -4.19
CA ARG A 124 9.18 -8.08 -4.05
C ARG A 124 8.88 -9.29 -4.92
N TYR A 125 7.86 -10.05 -4.58
CA TYR A 125 7.35 -11.07 -5.49
C TYR A 125 6.70 -10.41 -6.71
N TYR A 126 7.04 -10.88 -7.92
CA TYR A 126 6.50 -10.35 -9.16
C TYR A 126 4.99 -10.53 -9.27
N LYS A 127 4.45 -11.61 -8.69
CA LYS A 127 3.02 -11.91 -8.65
C LYS A 127 2.59 -12.23 -7.24
N ILE A 128 1.44 -11.69 -6.84
CA ILE A 128 0.79 -12.00 -5.57
C ILE A 128 -0.69 -12.31 -5.79
N LYS A 129 -1.22 -13.23 -5.00
CA LYS A 129 -2.63 -13.58 -4.92
C LYS A 129 -3.12 -13.39 -3.49
N ILE A 130 -4.11 -12.52 -3.31
CA ILE A 130 -4.65 -12.14 -1.99
C ILE A 130 -6.14 -12.43 -1.96
N LYS A 131 -6.61 -13.10 -0.89
CA LYS A 131 -8.01 -13.17 -0.52
C LYS A 131 -8.32 -12.06 0.48
N ALA A 132 -9.43 -11.34 0.31
CA ALA A 132 -9.89 -10.31 1.23
C ALA A 132 -11.39 -10.04 1.06
N PHE A 133 -11.98 -9.29 1.98
CA PHE A 133 -13.26 -8.63 1.74
C PHE A 133 -12.98 -7.28 1.08
N ASP A 134 -13.53 -7.03 -0.10
CA ASP A 134 -13.43 -5.72 -0.76
C ASP A 134 -14.66 -4.88 -0.41
N ALA A 135 -14.46 -3.87 0.42
CA ALA A 135 -15.53 -2.98 0.88
C ALA A 135 -16.17 -2.17 -0.26
N LEU A 136 -15.41 -1.87 -1.33
CA LEU A 136 -15.94 -1.13 -2.48
C LEU A 136 -16.93 -1.99 -3.28
N GLN A 137 -16.69 -3.30 -3.34
CA GLN A 137 -17.57 -4.26 -4.00
C GLN A 137 -18.60 -4.92 -3.06
N GLY A 138 -18.40 -4.80 -1.73
CA GLY A 138 -19.25 -5.38 -0.70
C GLY A 138 -19.23 -6.92 -0.67
N LYS A 139 -18.10 -7.54 -1.04
CA LYS A 139 -17.99 -9.01 -1.12
C LYS A 139 -16.56 -9.50 -0.92
N GLU A 140 -16.42 -10.81 -0.62
CA GLU A 140 -15.13 -11.48 -0.68
C GLU A 140 -14.60 -11.53 -2.12
N VAL A 141 -13.30 -11.29 -2.27
CA VAL A 141 -12.60 -11.30 -3.55
C VAL A 141 -11.29 -12.06 -3.46
N ILE A 142 -10.83 -12.56 -4.60
CA ILE A 142 -9.47 -13.02 -4.80
C ILE A 142 -8.84 -12.10 -5.83
N VAL A 143 -7.89 -11.27 -5.36
CA VAL A 143 -7.15 -10.34 -6.19
C VAL A 143 -5.84 -10.99 -6.62
N THR A 144 -5.55 -10.96 -7.91
CA THR A 144 -4.26 -11.42 -8.46
C THR A 144 -3.63 -10.28 -9.24
N GLN A 145 -2.42 -9.87 -8.84
CA GLN A 145 -1.68 -8.78 -9.50
C GLN A 145 -0.25 -9.18 -9.81
N THR A 146 0.35 -8.50 -10.81
CA THR A 146 1.73 -8.71 -11.25
C THR A 146 2.45 -7.37 -11.43
N GLY A 147 3.77 -7.37 -11.27
CA GLY A 147 4.60 -6.18 -11.46
C GLY A 147 4.26 -5.06 -10.48
N TYR A 148 4.13 -3.82 -10.96
CA TYR A 148 3.94 -2.66 -10.11
C TYR A 148 2.69 -2.75 -9.19
N PRO A 149 1.50 -3.15 -9.66
CA PRO A 149 0.36 -3.37 -8.77
C PRO A 149 0.62 -4.42 -7.68
N ALA A 150 1.39 -5.47 -7.98
CA ALA A 150 1.76 -6.47 -6.99
C ALA A 150 2.71 -5.90 -5.93
N ILE A 151 3.61 -4.98 -6.30
CA ILE A 151 4.48 -4.25 -5.37
C ILE A 151 3.63 -3.41 -4.42
N ILE A 152 2.68 -2.62 -4.95
CA ILE A 152 1.79 -1.80 -4.12
C ILE A 152 1.04 -2.67 -3.08
N LEU A 153 0.42 -3.77 -3.52
CA LEU A 153 -0.31 -4.65 -2.61
C LEU A 153 0.58 -5.24 -1.51
N GLN A 154 1.83 -5.59 -1.82
CA GLN A 154 2.79 -6.10 -0.83
C GLN A 154 3.24 -5.02 0.14
N HIS A 155 3.45 -3.79 -0.33
CA HIS A 155 3.79 -2.63 0.49
C HIS A 155 2.70 -2.36 1.53
N GLU A 156 1.43 -2.29 1.10
CA GLU A 156 0.30 -2.04 2.01
C GLU A 156 0.05 -3.23 2.96
N PHE A 157 0.24 -4.46 2.49
CA PHE A 157 0.15 -5.65 3.33
C PHE A 157 1.23 -5.69 4.42
N ASP A 158 2.45 -5.25 4.11
CA ASP A 158 3.54 -5.14 5.06
C ASP A 158 3.20 -4.20 6.22
N HIS A 159 2.57 -3.06 5.95
CA HIS A 159 2.11 -2.14 6.99
C HIS A 159 1.19 -2.80 8.01
N LEU A 160 0.35 -3.76 7.60
CA LEU A 160 -0.53 -4.51 8.51
C LEU A 160 0.23 -5.47 9.42
N ASN A 161 1.50 -5.72 9.13
CA ASN A 161 2.38 -6.60 9.91
C ASN A 161 3.52 -5.83 10.61
N GLY A 162 3.45 -4.49 10.63
CA GLY A 162 4.47 -3.64 11.25
C GLY A 162 5.79 -3.59 10.49
N ILE A 163 5.78 -3.94 9.20
CA ILE A 163 6.95 -3.97 8.31
C ILE A 163 6.92 -2.74 7.41
N LEU A 164 8.08 -2.13 7.18
CA LEU A 164 8.26 -1.02 6.26
C LEU A 164 9.15 -1.42 5.09
N TYR A 165 9.00 -0.75 3.95
CA TYR A 165 9.70 -1.10 2.72
C TYR A 165 11.21 -1.17 2.90
N TYR A 166 11.80 -0.29 3.73
CA TYR A 166 13.25 -0.26 3.97
C TYR A 166 13.77 -1.42 4.84
N ASP A 167 12.87 -2.19 5.49
CA ASP A 167 13.26 -3.42 6.19
C ASP A 167 13.71 -4.52 5.20
N HIS A 168 13.30 -4.40 3.92
CA HIS A 168 13.70 -5.29 2.83
C HIS A 168 14.97 -4.86 2.11
N ILE A 169 15.45 -3.64 2.33
CA ILE A 169 16.66 -3.12 1.70
C ILE A 169 17.89 -3.80 2.30
N ASP A 170 18.85 -4.18 1.46
CA ASP A 170 20.13 -4.71 1.93
C ASP A 170 20.86 -3.65 2.76
N LYS A 171 21.25 -4.00 3.98
CA LYS A 171 21.83 -3.04 4.95
C LYS A 171 23.30 -2.68 4.65
N ILE A 172 23.98 -3.51 3.85
CA ILE A 172 25.40 -3.31 3.51
C ILE A 172 25.52 -2.60 2.17
N ASP A 173 24.74 -3.05 1.18
CA ASP A 173 24.69 -2.49 -0.18
C ASP A 173 23.23 -2.26 -0.60
N PRO A 174 22.65 -1.09 -0.30
CA PRO A 174 21.24 -0.81 -0.59
C PRO A 174 20.84 -0.96 -2.06
N TRP A 175 21.80 -0.72 -2.97
CA TRP A 175 21.58 -0.82 -4.42
C TRP A 175 22.18 -2.10 -5.02
N LYS A 176 22.41 -3.12 -4.18
CA LYS A 176 22.96 -4.41 -4.61
C LYS A 176 22.21 -4.98 -5.81
N ASP A 177 22.96 -5.21 -6.87
CA ASP A 177 22.41 -5.81 -8.09
C ASP A 177 22.25 -7.33 -7.91
N ASP A 178 21.02 -7.79 -7.94
CA ASP A 178 20.69 -9.21 -7.93
C ASP A 178 20.10 -9.57 -9.31
N PRO A 179 20.82 -10.37 -10.13
CA PRO A 179 20.34 -10.75 -11.47
C PRO A 179 19.05 -11.58 -11.46
N THR A 180 18.66 -12.13 -10.29
CA THR A 180 17.40 -12.87 -10.15
C THR A 180 16.19 -11.97 -9.88
N VAL A 181 16.41 -10.68 -9.58
CA VAL A 181 15.38 -9.67 -9.31
C VAL A 181 15.23 -8.75 -10.50
N GLN A 182 14.08 -8.82 -11.17
CA GLN A 182 13.79 -7.96 -12.31
C GLN A 182 13.54 -6.51 -11.87
N LYS A 183 14.31 -5.56 -12.41
CA LYS A 183 14.03 -4.13 -12.23
C LYS A 183 12.89 -3.72 -13.16
N ILE A 184 11.87 -3.09 -12.60
CA ILE A 184 10.72 -2.55 -13.34
C ILE A 184 10.58 -1.05 -13.11
N ALA A 185 9.99 -0.34 -14.09
CA ALA A 185 9.72 1.10 -14.00
C ALA A 185 8.46 1.36 -13.19
#